data_fcb3d0e494e534a7dd05143fd9bbe022
#
_entry.id   fcb3d0e494e534a7dd05143fd9bbe022
#
_cell.length_a   1.000
_cell.length_b   1.000
_cell.length_c   1.000
_cell.angle_alpha   90.00
_cell.angle_beta   90.00
_cell.angle_gamma   90.00
#
_symmetry.space_group_name_H-M   'P 1'
#
loop_
_entity.id
_entity.type
_entity.pdbx_description
1 polymer ?
#
loop_
_entity_poly.entity_id
_entity_poly.type
_entity_poly.pdbx_seq_one_letter_code
_entity_poly.pdbx_strand_id
1 'polypeptide(L)'
;MNTILRNEQNRNKPYLDLIRIVAIFFVIYNHTPGFYFLPYGDCGNAGYWGLLILNQVVKMAVPLFLMVTGALLLHKEEDIKSLLNRRVMRFAIAIIVICMIQYAFHLLWTDNNGKLHVFFTQLLNGMGGYQKFYASWFLYAYTGILLMLPFLRAIAKNLPDKFFLYLLGIQIIFCCVIPLVWMRITGDYVGYSAFVSWLPFHPQGKFHPYSAGYVAFYVLMGYYLEHRVSWTAWQQNKSKYVLTAIACLVLGAVCMWDADYCQGKKILHQSVIYLTAFLPIPCAVAYMIMKGTCYDRVFHPLVGKVIASLGGAVFTVMCIENLFRVKWGGIYSDLLPEINRVPAAIIFTAAIWGAAILVGLIIKRIPFINRIF
;
A
#
# COMPACT_ATOMS: atom_id res chain seq x y z
N MET A 1 -28.91 14.00 24.24
CA MET A 1 -27.50 13.76 24.58
C MET A 1 -26.87 12.66 23.73
N ASN A 2 -27.57 11.60 23.35
CA ASN A 2 -27.02 10.51 22.52
C ASN A 2 -26.78 10.84 21.02
N THR A 3 -27.50 11.80 20.44
CA THR A 3 -27.38 12.14 19.02
C THR A 3 -26.18 13.05 18.73
N ILE A 4 -25.82 13.90 19.68
CA ILE A 4 -24.65 14.80 19.58
C ILE A 4 -23.36 13.98 19.72
N LEU A 5 -23.31 13.06 20.67
CA LEU A 5 -22.18 12.15 20.87
C LEU A 5 -21.99 11.19 19.68
N ARG A 6 -23.06 10.79 19.00
CA ARG A 6 -23.01 9.96 17.79
C ARG A 6 -22.51 10.71 16.56
N ASN A 7 -22.73 12.03 16.49
CA ASN A 7 -22.21 12.90 15.43
C ASN A 7 -20.73 13.29 15.64
N GLU A 8 -20.27 13.39 16.88
CA GLU A 8 -18.84 13.65 17.16
C GLU A 8 -17.97 12.41 16.96
N GLN A 9 -18.48 11.19 17.18
CA GLN A 9 -17.76 9.95 16.87
C GLN A 9 -17.52 9.71 15.37
N ASN A 10 -18.27 10.39 14.48
CA ASN A 10 -18.06 10.33 13.03
C ASN A 10 -17.14 11.40 12.46
N ARG A 11 -16.72 12.37 13.25
CA ARG A 11 -15.80 13.44 12.84
C ARG A 11 -14.40 13.15 13.37
N ASN A 12 -13.50 12.84 12.46
CA ASN A 12 -12.06 12.73 12.62
C ASN A 12 -11.57 11.52 13.44
N LYS A 13 -11.30 10.44 12.72
CA LYS A 13 -10.49 9.32 13.22
C LYS A 13 -9.03 9.59 12.80
N PRO A 14 -8.23 10.37 13.56
CA PRO A 14 -6.90 10.83 13.14
C PRO A 14 -5.92 9.68 12.91
N TYR A 15 -6.15 8.50 13.52
CA TYR A 15 -5.34 7.31 13.25
C TYR A 15 -5.49 6.80 11.81
N LEU A 16 -6.63 6.99 11.15
CA LEU A 16 -6.79 6.61 9.74
C LEU A 16 -5.93 7.50 8.83
N ASP A 17 -5.83 8.77 9.14
CA ASP A 17 -4.92 9.67 8.45
C ASP A 17 -3.46 9.36 8.79
N LEU A 18 -3.15 9.01 10.04
CA LEU A 18 -1.83 8.54 10.43
C LEU A 18 -1.42 7.27 9.67
N ILE A 19 -2.33 6.28 9.54
CA ILE A 19 -2.09 5.08 8.73
C ILE A 19 -1.76 5.45 7.28
N ARG A 20 -2.50 6.38 6.68
CA ARG A 20 -2.24 6.84 5.30
C ARG A 20 -0.89 7.52 5.17
N ILE A 21 -0.51 8.36 6.14
CA ILE A 21 0.78 9.07 6.16
C ILE A 21 1.94 8.07 6.24
N VAL A 22 1.85 7.07 7.11
CA VAL A 22 2.86 6.02 7.23
C VAL A 22 2.89 5.16 5.96
N ALA A 23 1.72 4.79 5.45
CA ALA A 23 1.63 3.96 4.25
C ALA A 23 2.22 4.66 3.01
N ILE A 24 1.97 5.96 2.79
CA ILE A 24 2.57 6.67 1.65
C ILE A 24 4.09 6.81 1.80
N PHE A 25 4.61 6.99 3.00
CA PHE A 25 6.05 6.98 3.24
C PHE A 25 6.66 5.64 2.84
N PHE A 26 6.02 4.53 3.21
CA PHE A 26 6.46 3.19 2.82
C PHE A 26 6.35 2.96 1.31
N VAL A 27 5.32 3.50 0.65
CA VAL A 27 5.22 3.43 -0.83
C VAL A 27 6.41 4.12 -1.48
N ILE A 28 6.75 5.34 -1.07
CA ILE A 28 7.87 6.09 -1.63
C ILE A 28 9.18 5.35 -1.36
N TYR A 29 9.39 4.86 -0.14
CA TYR A 29 10.56 4.07 0.21
C TYR A 29 10.70 2.83 -0.67
N ASN A 30 9.59 2.13 -0.89
CA ASN A 30 9.52 0.95 -1.74
C ASN A 30 9.83 1.26 -3.23
N HIS A 31 9.64 2.50 -3.67
CA HIS A 31 9.97 2.98 -5.00
C HIS A 31 11.39 3.55 -5.13
N THR A 32 12.16 3.62 -4.04
CA THR A 32 13.51 4.20 -4.05
C THR A 32 14.46 3.32 -4.87
N PRO A 33 15.19 3.88 -5.84
CA PRO A 33 16.15 3.12 -6.63
C PRO A 33 17.19 2.41 -5.75
N GLY A 34 17.49 1.15 -6.07
CA GLY A 34 18.44 0.34 -5.31
C GLY A 34 17.86 -0.43 -4.13
N PHE A 35 16.66 -0.09 -3.64
CA PHE A 35 16.00 -0.90 -2.63
C PHE A 35 15.50 -2.25 -3.19
N TYR A 36 15.06 -2.27 -4.42
CA TYR A 36 14.59 -3.49 -5.11
C TYR A 36 15.70 -4.43 -5.55
N PHE A 37 16.90 -3.89 -5.80
CA PHE A 37 18.00 -4.59 -6.45
C PHE A 37 19.24 -4.65 -5.57
N LEU A 38 19.05 -4.67 -4.24
CA LEU A 38 20.18 -4.84 -3.33
C LEU A 38 20.81 -6.22 -3.57
N PRO A 39 22.03 -6.31 -4.08
CA PRO A 39 22.78 -7.53 -3.96
C PRO A 39 22.98 -7.76 -2.46
N TYR A 40 22.37 -8.80 -1.94
CA TYR A 40 22.38 -9.11 -0.50
C TYR A 40 23.79 -9.28 0.06
N GLY A 41 24.78 -9.63 -0.77
CA GLY A 41 26.17 -9.77 -0.39
C GLY A 41 26.84 -8.51 0.16
N ASP A 42 26.35 -7.31 -0.17
CA ASP A 42 26.99 -6.04 0.20
C ASP A 42 26.62 -5.53 1.60
N CYS A 43 25.63 -6.15 2.27
CA CYS A 43 25.08 -5.57 3.50
C CYS A 43 25.73 -6.06 4.79
N GLY A 44 26.59 -7.08 4.75
CA GLY A 44 27.05 -7.75 5.97
C GLY A 44 25.92 -8.44 6.76
N ASN A 45 26.24 -9.30 7.72
CA ASN A 45 25.24 -10.15 8.35
C ASN A 45 24.11 -9.40 9.07
N ALA A 46 24.42 -8.44 9.91
CA ALA A 46 23.40 -7.72 10.68
C ALA A 46 22.59 -6.73 9.82
N GLY A 47 23.26 -5.99 8.95
CA GLY A 47 22.59 -5.08 8.01
C GLY A 47 21.69 -5.82 7.02
N TYR A 48 22.08 -6.97 6.58
CA TYR A 48 21.31 -7.82 5.70
C TYR A 48 19.96 -8.25 6.33
N TRP A 49 19.97 -8.77 7.56
CA TRP A 49 18.74 -9.15 8.27
C TRP A 49 17.84 -7.96 8.55
N GLY A 50 18.43 -6.81 8.90
CA GLY A 50 17.69 -5.57 9.05
C GLY A 50 16.97 -5.16 7.78
N LEU A 51 17.61 -5.32 6.61
CA LEU A 51 16.99 -5.05 5.31
C LEU A 51 15.87 -6.01 4.98
N LEU A 52 16.02 -7.30 5.26
CA LEU A 52 14.96 -8.29 5.03
C LEU A 52 13.72 -7.95 5.85
N ILE A 53 13.88 -7.64 7.14
CA ILE A 53 12.77 -7.26 8.02
C ILE A 53 12.14 -5.93 7.56
N LEU A 54 12.96 -4.92 7.26
CA LEU A 54 12.48 -3.63 6.77
C LEU A 54 11.68 -3.79 5.47
N ASN A 55 12.12 -4.70 4.60
CA ASN A 55 11.41 -5.01 3.37
C ASN A 55 9.99 -5.56 3.64
N GLN A 56 9.86 -6.47 4.63
CA GLN A 56 8.55 -6.96 5.06
C GLN A 56 7.65 -5.81 5.58
N VAL A 57 8.21 -4.94 6.42
CA VAL A 57 7.47 -3.79 6.99
C VAL A 57 6.99 -2.84 5.90
N VAL A 58 7.85 -2.50 4.96
CA VAL A 58 7.53 -1.56 3.87
C VAL A 58 6.43 -2.11 2.94
N LYS A 59 6.37 -3.44 2.75
CA LYS A 59 5.31 -4.09 1.95
C LYS A 59 3.92 -3.99 2.57
N MET A 60 3.79 -3.62 3.83
CA MET A 60 2.49 -3.34 4.45
C MET A 60 1.79 -2.08 3.89
N ALA A 61 2.48 -1.25 3.12
CA ALA A 61 1.99 0.04 2.62
C ALA A 61 0.63 -0.06 1.93
N VAL A 62 0.54 -0.83 0.85
CA VAL A 62 -0.71 -0.98 0.06
C VAL A 62 -1.81 -1.68 0.85
N PRO A 63 -1.55 -2.81 1.54
CA PRO A 63 -2.50 -3.39 2.47
C PRO A 63 -3.12 -2.39 3.45
N LEU A 64 -2.33 -1.56 4.09
CA LEU A 64 -2.83 -0.55 5.04
C LEU A 64 -3.75 0.48 4.36
N PHE A 65 -3.43 0.95 3.14
CA PHE A 65 -4.33 1.81 2.36
C PHE A 65 -5.67 1.15 2.07
N LEU A 66 -5.64 -0.13 1.69
CA LEU A 66 -6.84 -0.91 1.41
C LEU A 66 -7.69 -1.10 2.67
N MET A 67 -7.05 -1.37 3.82
CA MET A 67 -7.74 -1.49 5.10
C MET A 67 -8.41 -0.18 5.52
N VAL A 68 -7.75 0.97 5.34
CA VAL A 68 -8.36 2.29 5.58
C VAL A 68 -9.57 2.51 4.68
N THR A 69 -9.49 2.07 3.42
CA THR A 69 -10.62 2.15 2.47
C THR A 69 -11.81 1.33 2.97
N GLY A 70 -11.58 0.11 3.43
CA GLY A 70 -12.62 -0.75 4.00
C GLY A 70 -13.26 -0.15 5.25
N ALA A 71 -12.44 0.33 6.18
CA ALA A 71 -12.89 0.98 7.40
C ALA A 71 -13.79 2.21 7.15
N LEU A 72 -13.49 2.97 6.09
CA LEU A 72 -14.20 4.22 5.77
C LEU A 72 -15.39 4.05 4.84
N LEU A 73 -15.37 3.07 3.96
CA LEU A 73 -16.34 3.02 2.87
C LEU A 73 -17.35 1.87 2.98
N LEU A 74 -17.02 0.75 3.62
CA LEU A 74 -17.92 -0.41 3.62
C LEU A 74 -19.13 -0.25 4.56
N HIS A 75 -19.03 0.58 5.59
CA HIS A 75 -20.15 0.86 6.49
C HIS A 75 -21.16 1.87 5.93
N LYS A 76 -20.78 2.61 4.86
CA LYS A 76 -21.62 3.67 4.30
C LYS A 76 -22.72 3.10 3.41
N GLU A 77 -23.92 3.66 3.56
CA GLU A 77 -25.01 3.48 2.61
C GLU A 77 -24.95 4.63 1.60
N GLU A 78 -24.76 4.30 0.35
CA GLU A 78 -24.61 5.26 -0.74
C GLU A 78 -25.22 4.66 -1.99
N ASP A 79 -26.06 5.44 -2.68
CA ASP A 79 -26.66 5.06 -3.96
C ASP A 79 -25.61 4.89 -5.06
N ILE A 80 -25.84 3.95 -5.97
CA ILE A 80 -24.92 3.61 -7.07
C ILE A 80 -24.64 4.84 -7.95
N LYS A 81 -25.68 5.64 -8.27
CA LYS A 81 -25.52 6.86 -9.08
C LYS A 81 -24.61 7.87 -8.39
N SER A 82 -24.76 8.05 -7.06
CA SER A 82 -23.90 8.91 -6.25
C SER A 82 -22.48 8.39 -6.21
N LEU A 83 -22.28 7.08 -6.05
CA LEU A 83 -20.98 6.42 -6.08
C LEU A 83 -20.27 6.67 -7.41
N LEU A 84 -20.94 6.42 -8.53
CA LEU A 84 -20.37 6.61 -9.86
C LEU A 84 -20.01 8.07 -10.12
N ASN A 85 -20.92 9.00 -9.88
CA ASN A 85 -20.73 10.41 -10.21
C ASN A 85 -19.74 11.13 -9.28
N ARG A 86 -19.69 10.76 -7.99
CA ARG A 86 -18.86 11.49 -7.02
C ARG A 86 -17.49 10.83 -6.80
N ARG A 87 -17.42 9.49 -6.81
CA ARG A 87 -16.18 8.79 -6.50
C ARG A 87 -15.49 8.26 -7.75
N VAL A 88 -16.19 7.44 -8.54
CA VAL A 88 -15.57 6.80 -9.72
C VAL A 88 -15.15 7.87 -10.72
N MET A 89 -16.04 8.83 -11.03
CA MET A 89 -15.73 9.93 -11.96
C MET A 89 -14.55 10.78 -11.47
N ARG A 90 -14.47 11.07 -10.16
CA ARG A 90 -13.33 11.80 -9.59
C ARG A 90 -12.01 11.07 -9.85
N PHE A 91 -11.97 9.75 -9.63
CA PHE A 91 -10.78 8.95 -9.89
C PHE A 91 -10.46 8.83 -11.38
N ALA A 92 -11.46 8.69 -12.23
CA ALA A 92 -11.27 8.69 -13.69
C ALA A 92 -10.64 10.00 -14.18
N ILE A 93 -11.13 11.14 -13.71
CA ILE A 93 -10.54 12.45 -14.01
C ILE A 93 -9.11 12.55 -13.47
N ALA A 94 -8.87 12.09 -12.23
CA ALA A 94 -7.53 12.09 -11.64
C ALA A 94 -6.55 11.25 -12.47
N ILE A 95 -6.96 10.07 -12.96
CA ILE A 95 -6.15 9.22 -13.84
C ILE A 95 -5.76 9.99 -15.11
N ILE A 96 -6.72 10.60 -15.79
CA ILE A 96 -6.47 11.38 -17.01
C ILE A 96 -5.49 12.51 -16.74
N VAL A 97 -5.74 13.31 -15.69
CA VAL A 97 -4.89 14.45 -15.33
C VAL A 97 -3.47 14.00 -14.99
N ILE A 98 -3.31 12.91 -14.22
CA ILE A 98 -1.99 12.38 -13.88
C ILE A 98 -1.26 11.85 -15.11
N CYS A 99 -1.95 11.12 -16.01
CA CYS A 99 -1.36 10.67 -17.25
C CYS A 99 -0.92 11.86 -18.12
N MET A 100 -1.70 12.94 -18.16
CA MET A 100 -1.32 14.18 -18.87
C MET A 100 -0.08 14.83 -18.26
N ILE A 101 -0.01 14.95 -16.93
CA ILE A 101 1.14 15.52 -16.22
C ILE A 101 2.38 14.66 -16.45
N GLN A 102 2.28 13.36 -16.35
CA GLN A 102 3.39 12.44 -16.59
C GLN A 102 3.88 12.49 -18.04
N TYR A 103 2.96 12.58 -18.98
CA TYR A 103 3.28 12.73 -20.39
C TYR A 103 3.99 14.07 -20.68
N ALA A 104 3.47 15.17 -20.16
CA ALA A 104 4.11 16.48 -20.28
C ALA A 104 5.49 16.51 -19.63
N PHE A 105 5.64 15.91 -18.44
CA PHE A 105 6.93 15.77 -17.80
C PHE A 105 7.92 14.96 -18.66
N HIS A 106 7.45 13.89 -19.28
CA HIS A 106 8.27 13.07 -20.17
C HIS A 106 8.74 13.83 -21.41
N LEU A 107 7.86 14.62 -22.03
CA LEU A 107 8.20 15.48 -23.16
C LEU A 107 9.26 16.54 -22.82
N LEU A 108 9.22 17.09 -21.60
CA LEU A 108 10.09 18.17 -21.17
C LEU A 108 11.47 17.70 -20.70
N TRP A 109 11.58 16.45 -20.19
CA TRP A 109 12.79 15.97 -19.51
C TRP A 109 13.38 14.66 -20.05
N THR A 110 12.82 14.11 -21.09
CA THR A 110 13.37 12.92 -21.74
C THR A 110 13.39 13.11 -23.25
N ASP A 111 14.47 12.71 -23.92
CA ASP A 111 14.67 12.86 -25.37
C ASP A 111 13.75 12.00 -26.25
N ASN A 112 12.61 11.60 -25.75
CA ASN A 112 11.68 10.80 -26.51
C ASN A 112 10.78 11.68 -27.38
N ASN A 113 10.79 11.41 -28.69
CA ASN A 113 9.85 11.95 -29.64
C ASN A 113 8.42 11.61 -29.21
N GLY A 114 7.77 12.56 -28.52
CA GLY A 114 6.46 12.41 -27.87
C GLY A 114 5.36 12.14 -28.87
N LYS A 115 5.21 10.89 -29.23
CA LYS A 115 4.11 10.46 -30.11
C LYS A 115 2.83 10.34 -29.28
N LEU A 116 1.75 10.92 -29.73
CA LEU A 116 0.45 10.94 -29.05
C LEU A 116 -0.07 9.52 -28.71
N HIS A 117 0.28 8.52 -29.51
CA HIS A 117 -0.08 7.13 -29.22
C HIS A 117 0.48 6.63 -27.88
N VAL A 118 1.61 7.17 -27.43
CA VAL A 118 2.22 6.83 -26.14
C VAL A 118 1.33 7.27 -24.98
N PHE A 119 0.74 8.47 -25.06
CA PHE A 119 -0.23 8.93 -24.07
C PHE A 119 -1.43 7.99 -23.97
N PHE A 120 -2.04 7.62 -25.10
CA PHE A 120 -3.18 6.71 -25.10
C PHE A 120 -2.82 5.30 -24.62
N THR A 121 -1.63 4.82 -24.98
CA THR A 121 -1.14 3.53 -24.49
C THR A 121 -0.94 3.56 -22.96
N GLN A 122 -0.39 4.64 -22.42
CA GLN A 122 -0.27 4.81 -20.97
C GLN A 122 -1.64 4.85 -20.27
N LEU A 123 -2.58 5.61 -20.84
CA LEU A 123 -3.91 5.76 -20.30
C LEU A 123 -4.68 4.43 -20.31
N LEU A 124 -4.60 3.66 -21.38
CA LEU A 124 -5.35 2.41 -21.54
C LEU A 124 -4.72 1.23 -20.80
N ASN A 125 -3.39 1.13 -20.78
CA ASN A 125 -2.70 0.00 -20.16
C ASN A 125 -2.57 0.12 -18.63
N GLY A 126 -2.95 1.25 -18.04
CA GLY A 126 -2.95 1.45 -16.58
C GLY A 126 -1.57 1.43 -15.92
N MET A 127 -0.58 0.89 -16.61
CA MET A 127 0.80 0.72 -16.15
C MET A 127 1.84 1.27 -17.12
N GLY A 128 1.39 1.93 -18.14
CA GLY A 128 2.16 2.59 -19.18
C GLY A 128 3.42 1.85 -19.59
N GLY A 129 3.62 1.57 -20.86
CA GLY A 129 4.82 0.92 -21.38
C GLY A 129 6.15 1.65 -21.08
N TYR A 130 6.12 2.72 -20.29
CA TYR A 130 7.27 3.43 -19.74
C TYR A 130 7.51 2.98 -18.31
N GLN A 131 8.48 2.10 -18.14
CA GLN A 131 8.92 1.55 -16.86
C GLN A 131 9.25 2.59 -15.76
N LYS A 132 9.30 3.87 -16.08
CA LYS A 132 9.61 4.96 -15.15
C LYS A 132 8.42 5.48 -14.34
N PHE A 133 7.15 5.14 -14.69
CA PHE A 133 5.94 5.72 -14.10
C PHE A 133 4.98 4.68 -13.51
N TYR A 134 5.49 3.73 -12.74
CA TYR A 134 4.72 2.62 -12.16
C TYR A 134 3.65 3.00 -11.12
N ALA A 135 3.68 4.22 -10.57
CA ALA A 135 2.80 4.60 -9.47
C ALA A 135 1.31 4.70 -9.87
N SER A 136 1.01 4.80 -11.16
CA SER A 136 -0.38 4.99 -11.64
C SER A 136 -1.27 3.76 -11.48
N TRP A 137 -0.70 2.55 -11.41
CA TRP A 137 -1.47 1.31 -11.31
C TRP A 137 -2.45 1.29 -10.12
N PHE A 138 -2.07 1.90 -8.99
CA PHE A 138 -2.91 1.95 -7.80
C PHE A 138 -4.22 2.72 -8.04
N LEU A 139 -4.21 3.77 -8.87
CA LEU A 139 -5.42 4.53 -9.21
C LEU A 139 -6.42 3.66 -9.95
N TYR A 140 -5.96 2.82 -10.87
CA TYR A 140 -6.81 1.87 -11.60
C TYR A 140 -7.35 0.77 -10.67
N ALA A 141 -6.49 0.18 -9.85
CA ALA A 141 -6.89 -0.80 -8.85
C ALA A 141 -7.92 -0.21 -7.88
N TYR A 142 -7.70 1.02 -7.42
CA TYR A 142 -8.63 1.70 -6.52
C TYR A 142 -9.96 2.03 -7.20
N THR A 143 -9.94 2.42 -8.48
CA THR A 143 -11.18 2.60 -9.27
C THR A 143 -11.95 1.28 -9.37
N GLY A 144 -11.26 0.16 -9.60
CA GLY A 144 -11.86 -1.18 -9.55
C GLY A 144 -12.53 -1.48 -8.21
N ILE A 145 -11.90 -1.13 -7.09
CA ILE A 145 -12.49 -1.26 -5.74
C ILE A 145 -13.76 -0.43 -5.62
N LEU A 146 -13.74 0.82 -6.11
CA LEU A 146 -14.92 1.69 -6.05
C LEU A 146 -16.09 1.12 -6.86
N LEU A 147 -15.83 0.52 -8.01
CA LEU A 147 -16.85 -0.16 -8.81
C LEU A 147 -17.41 -1.41 -8.11
N MET A 148 -16.55 -2.14 -7.39
CA MET A 148 -16.92 -3.33 -6.62
C MET A 148 -17.54 -3.00 -5.25
N LEU A 149 -17.57 -1.73 -4.86
CA LEU A 149 -17.97 -1.31 -3.51
C LEU A 149 -19.39 -1.77 -3.10
N PRO A 150 -20.43 -1.75 -3.97
CA PRO A 150 -21.76 -2.24 -3.62
C PRO A 150 -21.75 -3.72 -3.23
N PHE A 151 -20.99 -4.55 -3.94
CA PHE A 151 -20.85 -5.98 -3.66
C PHE A 151 -20.07 -6.20 -2.35
N LEU A 152 -18.96 -5.49 -2.17
CA LEU A 152 -18.16 -5.59 -0.94
C LEU A 152 -18.93 -5.13 0.29
N ARG A 153 -19.80 -4.12 0.18
CA ARG A 153 -20.71 -3.68 1.24
C ARG A 153 -21.72 -4.77 1.60
N ALA A 154 -22.34 -5.40 0.59
CA ALA A 154 -23.27 -6.50 0.82
C ALA A 154 -22.58 -7.69 1.54
N ILE A 155 -21.37 -8.04 1.11
CA ILE A 155 -20.55 -9.07 1.75
C ILE A 155 -20.23 -8.66 3.19
N ALA A 156 -19.67 -7.47 3.42
CA ALA A 156 -19.25 -7.01 4.75
C ALA A 156 -20.41 -6.94 5.75
N LYS A 157 -21.60 -6.53 5.30
CA LYS A 157 -22.80 -6.41 6.12
C LYS A 157 -23.36 -7.76 6.55
N ASN A 158 -23.35 -8.76 5.67
CA ASN A 158 -24.03 -10.04 5.85
C ASN A 158 -23.12 -11.18 6.34
N LEU A 159 -21.78 -11.04 6.22
CA LEU A 159 -20.86 -12.09 6.66
C LEU A 159 -20.74 -12.11 8.19
N PRO A 160 -20.95 -13.29 8.83
CA PRO A 160 -20.60 -13.52 10.23
C PRO A 160 -19.09 -13.40 10.46
N ASP A 161 -18.69 -13.09 11.69
CA ASP A 161 -17.28 -12.89 12.07
C ASP A 161 -16.39 -14.10 11.76
N LYS A 162 -16.92 -15.32 11.90
CA LYS A 162 -16.19 -16.56 11.54
C LYS A 162 -15.72 -16.61 10.08
N PHE A 163 -16.43 -15.94 9.16
CA PHE A 163 -16.01 -15.89 7.76
C PHE A 163 -14.82 -14.96 7.52
N PHE A 164 -14.67 -13.92 8.32
CA PHE A 164 -13.45 -13.08 8.25
C PHE A 164 -12.22 -13.87 8.68
N LEU A 165 -12.35 -14.71 9.73
CA LEU A 165 -11.27 -15.61 10.13
C LEU A 165 -10.99 -16.70 9.08
N TYR A 166 -12.03 -17.22 8.44
CA TYR A 166 -11.89 -18.15 7.32
C TYR A 166 -11.16 -17.51 6.13
N LEU A 167 -11.52 -16.28 5.76
CA LEU A 167 -10.81 -15.51 4.71
C LEU A 167 -9.35 -15.27 5.08
N LEU A 168 -9.05 -14.96 6.34
CA LEU A 168 -7.68 -14.83 6.83
C LEU A 168 -6.91 -16.14 6.69
N GLY A 169 -7.52 -17.27 7.05
CA GLY A 169 -6.94 -18.60 6.88
C GLY A 169 -6.63 -18.92 5.42
N ILE A 170 -7.58 -18.68 4.51
CA ILE A 170 -7.37 -18.84 3.06
C ILE A 170 -6.20 -17.96 2.60
N GLN A 171 -6.19 -16.69 2.99
CA GLN A 171 -5.13 -15.77 2.58
C GLN A 171 -3.74 -16.26 3.05
N ILE A 172 -3.62 -16.72 4.29
CA ILE A 172 -2.37 -17.25 4.81
C ILE A 172 -1.96 -18.53 4.07
N ILE A 173 -2.88 -19.49 3.92
CA ILE A 173 -2.59 -20.79 3.31
C ILE A 173 -2.19 -20.60 1.84
N PHE A 174 -3.05 -19.97 1.05
CA PHE A 174 -2.88 -19.89 -0.41
C PHE A 174 -1.94 -18.79 -0.89
N CYS A 175 -1.76 -17.73 -0.13
CA CYS A 175 -0.89 -16.61 -0.53
C CYS A 175 0.45 -16.57 0.22
N CYS A 176 0.61 -17.36 1.27
CA CYS A 176 1.86 -17.43 2.03
C CYS A 176 2.44 -18.85 2.08
N VAL A 177 1.69 -19.80 2.65
CA VAL A 177 2.24 -21.14 2.95
C VAL A 177 2.47 -21.96 1.67
N ILE A 178 1.43 -22.13 0.84
CA ILE A 178 1.53 -22.93 -0.38
C ILE A 178 2.61 -22.40 -1.34
N PRO A 179 2.71 -21.07 -1.62
CA PRO A 179 3.79 -20.54 -2.44
C PRO A 179 5.19 -20.89 -1.92
N LEU A 180 5.40 -20.82 -0.59
CA LEU A 180 6.68 -21.18 0.02
C LEU A 180 7.01 -22.64 -0.18
N VAL A 181 6.04 -23.53 0.09
CA VAL A 181 6.21 -24.97 -0.08
C VAL A 181 6.50 -25.30 -1.56
N TRP A 182 5.75 -24.69 -2.48
CA TRP A 182 5.97 -24.86 -3.91
C TRP A 182 7.37 -24.44 -4.33
N MET A 183 7.78 -23.23 -3.96
CA MET A 183 9.12 -22.72 -4.26
C MET A 183 10.21 -23.64 -3.71
N ARG A 184 10.02 -24.16 -2.50
CA ARG A 184 11.00 -25.03 -1.86
C ARG A 184 11.14 -26.39 -2.57
N ILE A 185 10.02 -26.97 -3.01
CA ILE A 185 10.00 -28.28 -3.67
C ILE A 185 10.47 -28.18 -5.12
N THR A 186 10.00 -27.18 -5.86
CA THR A 186 10.22 -27.11 -7.32
C THR A 186 11.40 -26.23 -7.71
N GLY A 187 11.85 -25.35 -6.82
CA GLY A 187 12.79 -24.27 -7.15
C GLY A 187 12.22 -23.24 -8.13
N ASP A 188 10.93 -23.33 -8.45
CA ASP A 188 10.24 -22.43 -9.38
C ASP A 188 9.50 -21.34 -8.63
N TYR A 189 9.99 -20.10 -8.77
CA TYR A 189 9.41 -18.90 -8.15
C TYR A 189 8.29 -18.28 -8.99
N VAL A 190 8.09 -18.74 -10.21
CA VAL A 190 7.16 -18.16 -11.19
C VAL A 190 6.02 -19.11 -11.53
N GLY A 191 6.26 -20.40 -11.61
CA GLY A 191 5.29 -21.41 -12.08
C GLY A 191 4.10 -21.67 -11.17
N TYR A 192 4.23 -21.27 -9.88
CA TYR A 192 3.13 -21.29 -8.94
C TYR A 192 1.88 -20.52 -9.43
N SER A 193 2.08 -19.53 -10.27
CA SER A 193 0.99 -18.70 -10.80
C SER A 193 -0.07 -19.49 -11.59
N ALA A 194 0.30 -20.58 -12.24
CA ALA A 194 -0.63 -21.36 -13.07
C ALA A 194 -1.70 -22.09 -12.24
N PHE A 195 -1.32 -22.72 -11.13
CA PHE A 195 -2.26 -23.45 -10.26
C PHE A 195 -3.19 -22.52 -9.49
N VAL A 196 -2.67 -21.38 -9.02
CA VAL A 196 -3.38 -20.49 -8.10
C VAL A 196 -4.11 -19.35 -8.83
N SER A 197 -3.89 -19.20 -10.15
CA SER A 197 -4.64 -18.25 -10.97
C SER A 197 -6.16 -18.45 -10.93
N TRP A 198 -6.61 -19.64 -10.60
CA TRP A 198 -8.00 -20.02 -10.43
C TRP A 198 -8.60 -19.58 -9.08
N LEU A 199 -7.76 -19.24 -8.11
CA LEU A 199 -8.22 -18.83 -6.79
C LEU A 199 -8.46 -17.31 -6.74
N PRO A 200 -9.64 -16.87 -6.28
CA PRO A 200 -9.98 -15.45 -6.29
C PRO A 200 -9.13 -14.59 -5.35
N PHE A 201 -8.32 -15.21 -4.50
CA PHE A 201 -7.50 -14.53 -3.48
C PHE A 201 -6.00 -14.52 -3.79
N HIS A 202 -5.60 -15.04 -4.94
CA HIS A 202 -4.19 -15.08 -5.31
C HIS A 202 -3.64 -13.69 -5.67
N PRO A 203 -2.46 -13.29 -5.15
CA PRO A 203 -1.75 -12.09 -5.59
C PRO A 203 -1.16 -12.35 -6.98
N GLN A 204 -1.87 -11.94 -8.00
CA GLN A 204 -1.61 -12.41 -9.32
C GLN A 204 -0.55 -11.73 -10.10
N GLY A 205 0.15 -12.58 -10.82
CA GLY A 205 0.54 -12.46 -12.21
C GLY A 205 1.94 -11.92 -12.41
N LYS A 206 2.50 -12.24 -13.54
CA LYS A 206 3.85 -11.82 -13.98
C LYS A 206 4.13 -10.32 -13.83
N PHE A 207 3.10 -9.51 -13.62
CA PHE A 207 3.17 -8.04 -13.60
C PHE A 207 2.46 -7.36 -12.43
N HIS A 208 1.59 -8.07 -11.66
CA HIS A 208 0.82 -7.46 -10.56
C HIS A 208 0.70 -8.38 -9.36
N PRO A 209 1.28 -7.98 -8.22
CA PRO A 209 1.14 -8.73 -6.97
C PRO A 209 -0.26 -8.60 -6.34
N TYR A 210 -1.16 -7.84 -6.94
CA TYR A 210 -2.47 -7.52 -6.35
C TYR A 210 -3.61 -7.98 -7.24
N SER A 211 -4.06 -9.22 -7.03
CA SER A 211 -5.31 -9.70 -7.62
C SER A 211 -6.53 -8.98 -7.00
N ALA A 212 -7.66 -9.05 -7.71
CA ALA A 212 -8.91 -8.53 -7.18
C ALA A 212 -9.27 -9.15 -5.82
N GLY A 213 -9.01 -10.43 -5.61
CA GLY A 213 -9.24 -11.12 -4.35
C GLY A 213 -8.31 -10.69 -3.23
N TYR A 214 -7.03 -10.49 -3.51
CA TYR A 214 -6.08 -9.94 -2.55
C TYR A 214 -6.50 -8.53 -2.08
N VAL A 215 -6.88 -7.69 -3.02
CA VAL A 215 -7.35 -6.34 -2.75
C VAL A 215 -8.63 -6.36 -1.92
N ALA A 216 -9.62 -7.19 -2.30
CA ALA A 216 -10.88 -7.34 -1.58
C ALA A 216 -10.67 -7.85 -0.15
N PHE A 217 -9.73 -8.77 0.06
CA PHE A 217 -9.39 -9.28 1.39
C PHE A 217 -8.98 -8.16 2.34
N TYR A 218 -8.04 -7.29 1.95
CA TYR A 218 -7.59 -6.20 2.84
C TYR A 218 -8.67 -5.13 3.06
N VAL A 219 -9.49 -4.87 2.07
CA VAL A 219 -10.65 -3.97 2.22
C VAL A 219 -11.64 -4.54 3.24
N LEU A 220 -11.99 -5.82 3.14
CA LEU A 220 -12.86 -6.50 4.11
C LEU A 220 -12.23 -6.59 5.50
N MET A 221 -10.93 -6.89 5.58
CA MET A 221 -10.19 -6.93 6.85
C MET A 221 -10.20 -5.57 7.56
N GLY A 222 -10.00 -4.48 6.82
CA GLY A 222 -10.09 -3.13 7.40
C GLY A 222 -11.47 -2.82 7.98
N TYR A 223 -12.54 -3.21 7.30
CA TYR A 223 -13.90 -3.11 7.83
C TYR A 223 -14.07 -3.94 9.11
N TYR A 224 -13.62 -5.20 9.10
CA TYR A 224 -13.72 -6.10 10.23
C TYR A 224 -13.02 -5.55 11.47
N LEU A 225 -11.76 -5.12 11.34
CA LEU A 225 -10.98 -4.55 12.44
C LEU A 225 -11.57 -3.25 12.98
N GLU A 226 -12.20 -2.46 12.12
CA GLU A 226 -12.79 -1.19 12.51
C GLU A 226 -14.13 -1.35 13.21
N HIS A 227 -15.01 -2.21 12.68
CA HIS A 227 -16.42 -2.23 13.07
C HIS A 227 -16.86 -3.48 13.84
N ARG A 228 -16.06 -4.56 13.81
CA ARG A 228 -16.41 -5.84 14.42
C ARG A 228 -15.50 -6.22 15.59
N VAL A 229 -14.22 -5.86 15.53
CA VAL A 229 -13.27 -6.19 16.59
C VAL A 229 -13.45 -5.27 17.78
N SER A 230 -13.76 -5.87 18.95
CA SER A 230 -13.86 -5.15 20.21
C SER A 230 -12.49 -4.64 20.66
N TRP A 231 -12.42 -3.35 21.05
CA TRP A 231 -11.19 -2.76 21.57
C TRP A 231 -10.69 -3.45 22.84
N THR A 232 -11.60 -3.81 23.74
CA THR A 232 -11.28 -4.53 24.97
C THR A 232 -10.66 -5.91 24.70
N ALA A 233 -11.24 -6.68 23.77
CA ALA A 233 -10.71 -7.97 23.37
C ALA A 233 -9.31 -7.85 22.73
N TRP A 234 -9.08 -6.80 21.95
CA TRP A 234 -7.75 -6.48 21.42
C TRP A 234 -6.75 -6.20 22.54
N GLN A 235 -7.08 -5.32 23.48
CA GLN A 235 -6.17 -4.94 24.58
C GLN A 235 -5.79 -6.14 25.45
N GLN A 236 -6.72 -7.03 25.76
CA GLN A 236 -6.46 -8.24 26.54
C GLN A 236 -5.45 -9.18 25.87
N ASN A 237 -5.42 -9.23 24.54
CA ASN A 237 -4.56 -10.15 23.79
C ASN A 237 -3.46 -9.43 23.00
N LYS A 238 -3.26 -8.13 23.19
CA LYS A 238 -2.33 -7.29 22.44
C LYS A 238 -0.93 -7.88 22.35
N SER A 239 -0.37 -8.33 23.47
CA SER A 239 0.99 -8.89 23.49
C SER A 239 1.11 -10.15 22.63
N LYS A 240 0.09 -11.02 22.64
CA LYS A 240 0.05 -12.23 21.79
C LYS A 240 0.03 -11.84 20.32
N TYR A 241 -0.83 -10.89 19.94
CA TYR A 241 -0.95 -10.46 18.54
C TYR A 241 0.33 -9.77 18.05
N VAL A 242 0.94 -8.92 18.87
CA VAL A 242 2.21 -8.26 18.54
C VAL A 242 3.33 -9.29 18.37
N LEU A 243 3.44 -10.25 19.29
CA LEU A 243 4.43 -11.33 19.19
C LEU A 243 4.22 -12.16 17.91
N THR A 244 2.96 -12.51 17.59
CA THR A 244 2.63 -13.22 16.35
C THR A 244 3.00 -12.40 15.11
N ALA A 245 2.76 -11.10 15.12
CA ALA A 245 3.14 -10.22 14.00
C ALA A 245 4.66 -10.16 13.83
N ILE A 246 5.42 -10.06 14.91
CA ILE A 246 6.88 -10.09 14.88
C ILE A 246 7.36 -11.45 14.33
N ALA A 247 6.79 -12.55 14.81
CA ALA A 247 7.12 -13.89 14.30
C ALA A 247 6.83 -14.01 12.79
N CYS A 248 5.72 -13.47 12.30
CA CYS A 248 5.40 -13.43 10.88
C CYS A 248 6.42 -12.61 10.06
N LEU A 249 6.86 -11.45 10.58
CA LEU A 249 7.88 -10.63 9.91
C LEU A 249 9.23 -11.34 9.86
N VAL A 250 9.62 -11.99 10.96
CA VAL A 250 10.87 -12.77 11.02
C VAL A 250 10.77 -13.98 10.09
N LEU A 251 9.65 -14.70 10.10
CA LEU A 251 9.44 -15.84 9.20
C LEU A 251 9.49 -15.40 7.74
N GLY A 252 8.84 -14.27 7.39
CA GLY A 252 8.94 -13.70 6.05
C GLY A 252 10.39 -13.37 5.67
N ALA A 253 11.17 -12.80 6.58
CA ALA A 253 12.58 -12.51 6.36
C ALA A 253 13.41 -13.79 6.17
N VAL A 254 13.16 -14.83 6.97
CA VAL A 254 13.81 -16.16 6.82
C VAL A 254 13.48 -16.79 5.47
N CYS A 255 12.21 -16.72 5.06
CA CYS A 255 11.80 -17.24 3.76
C CYS A 255 12.46 -16.50 2.59
N MET A 256 12.63 -15.20 2.69
CA MET A 256 13.36 -14.41 1.69
C MET A 256 14.84 -14.79 1.67
N TRP A 257 15.44 -14.97 2.82
CA TRP A 257 16.82 -15.41 2.93
C TRP A 257 17.01 -16.81 2.34
N ASP A 258 16.12 -17.74 2.63
CA ASP A 258 16.16 -19.11 2.04
C ASP A 258 16.04 -19.03 0.49
N ALA A 259 15.11 -18.24 0.00
CA ALA A 259 14.90 -18.09 -1.44
C ALA A 259 16.13 -17.48 -2.15
N ASP A 260 16.72 -16.46 -1.56
CA ASP A 260 17.82 -15.72 -2.19
C ASP A 260 19.19 -16.37 -1.98
N TYR A 261 19.49 -16.73 -0.76
CA TYR A 261 20.83 -17.17 -0.34
C TYR A 261 21.01 -18.69 -0.45
N CYS A 262 20.11 -19.46 0.14
CA CYS A 262 20.24 -20.91 0.18
C CYS A 262 19.99 -21.56 -1.18
N GLN A 263 19.13 -20.98 -2.01
CA GLN A 263 18.82 -21.51 -3.34
C GLN A 263 19.63 -20.86 -4.46
N GLY A 264 20.48 -19.87 -4.15
CA GLY A 264 21.38 -19.22 -5.10
C GLY A 264 20.66 -18.50 -6.25
N LYS A 265 19.37 -18.21 -6.08
CA LYS A 265 18.55 -17.62 -7.16
C LYS A 265 18.83 -16.16 -7.39
N LYS A 266 19.41 -15.42 -6.40
CA LYS A 266 19.75 -13.99 -6.46
C LYS A 266 18.64 -13.10 -7.06
N ILE A 267 17.40 -13.59 -7.02
CA ILE A 267 16.27 -12.98 -7.71
C ILE A 267 15.34 -12.42 -6.65
N LEU A 268 15.58 -11.18 -6.28
CA LEU A 268 14.56 -10.37 -5.68
C LEU A 268 13.49 -10.02 -6.71
N HIS A 269 12.79 -11.02 -7.16
CA HIS A 269 11.59 -10.74 -7.88
C HIS A 269 10.57 -10.14 -6.89
N GLN A 270 9.96 -8.99 -7.22
CA GLN A 270 8.93 -8.37 -6.36
C GLN A 270 7.85 -9.36 -5.94
N SER A 271 7.50 -10.32 -6.81
CA SER A 271 6.54 -11.37 -6.54
C SER A 271 6.97 -12.28 -5.40
N VAL A 272 8.25 -12.67 -5.32
CA VAL A 272 8.75 -13.52 -4.22
C VAL A 272 8.65 -12.79 -2.89
N ILE A 273 8.97 -11.50 -2.85
CA ILE A 273 8.85 -10.68 -1.64
C ILE A 273 7.42 -10.67 -1.12
N TYR A 274 6.42 -10.52 -2.00
CA TYR A 274 5.02 -10.51 -1.60
C TYR A 274 4.51 -11.89 -1.18
N LEU A 275 4.97 -12.96 -1.83
CA LEU A 275 4.60 -14.33 -1.51
C LEU A 275 5.18 -14.77 -0.16
N THR A 276 6.40 -14.35 0.17
CA THR A 276 7.07 -14.74 1.41
C THR A 276 6.70 -13.84 2.60
N ALA A 277 6.08 -12.71 2.36
CA ALA A 277 5.66 -11.81 3.41
C ALA A 277 4.32 -12.25 4.01
N PHE A 278 4.30 -12.79 5.19
CA PHE A 278 3.09 -13.11 5.95
C PHE A 278 2.34 -11.84 6.39
N LEU A 279 2.08 -10.94 5.44
CA LEU A 279 1.57 -9.58 5.67
C LEU A 279 0.20 -9.46 6.35
N PRO A 280 -0.75 -10.41 6.20
CA PRO A 280 -2.09 -10.21 6.77
C PRO A 280 -2.09 -9.91 8.26
N ILE A 281 -1.32 -10.67 9.05
CA ILE A 281 -1.25 -10.51 10.51
C ILE A 281 -0.49 -9.24 10.90
N PRO A 282 0.73 -8.97 10.41
CA PRO A 282 1.41 -7.70 10.68
C PRO A 282 0.60 -6.46 10.29
N CYS A 283 -0.11 -6.48 9.16
CA CYS A 283 -0.96 -5.36 8.75
C CYS A 283 -2.13 -5.16 9.72
N ALA A 284 -2.81 -6.24 10.14
CA ALA A 284 -3.89 -6.15 11.11
C ALA A 284 -3.40 -5.59 12.46
N VAL A 285 -2.26 -6.07 12.93
CA VAL A 285 -1.64 -5.61 14.19
C VAL A 285 -1.19 -4.15 14.08
N ALA A 286 -0.53 -3.75 12.99
CA ALA A 286 -0.12 -2.37 12.75
C ALA A 286 -1.34 -1.43 12.72
N TYR A 287 -2.42 -1.83 12.04
CA TYR A 287 -3.68 -1.08 12.03
C TYR A 287 -4.22 -0.88 13.45
N MET A 288 -4.30 -1.94 14.25
CA MET A 288 -4.83 -1.88 15.61
C MET A 288 -3.92 -1.10 16.58
N ILE A 289 -2.60 -1.17 16.42
CA ILE A 289 -1.65 -0.35 17.19
C ILE A 289 -1.88 1.13 16.88
N MET A 290 -1.97 1.52 15.60
CA MET A 290 -2.21 2.90 15.22
C MET A 290 -3.59 3.39 15.64
N LYS A 291 -4.62 2.53 15.61
CA LYS A 291 -5.95 2.83 16.17
C LYS A 291 -5.84 3.14 17.67
N GLY A 292 -5.02 2.39 18.40
CA GLY A 292 -4.80 2.58 19.84
C GLY A 292 -4.13 3.88 20.19
N THR A 293 -3.25 4.40 19.34
CA THR A 293 -2.60 5.70 19.61
C THR A 293 -3.59 6.86 19.76
N CYS A 294 -4.77 6.72 19.17
CA CYS A 294 -5.83 7.73 19.20
C CYS A 294 -6.99 7.36 20.12
N TYR A 295 -7.09 6.09 20.50
CA TYR A 295 -8.14 5.59 21.42
C TYR A 295 -7.78 5.88 22.88
N ASP A 296 -6.49 5.70 23.20
CA ASP A 296 -5.97 5.85 24.56
C ASP A 296 -5.40 7.25 24.84
N ARG A 297 -5.26 8.08 23.82
CA ARG A 297 -4.67 9.43 23.93
C ARG A 297 -5.50 10.45 23.16
N VAL A 298 -5.96 11.45 23.84
CA VAL A 298 -6.52 12.64 23.21
C VAL A 298 -5.34 13.43 22.63
N PHE A 299 -5.22 13.44 21.31
CA PHE A 299 -4.21 14.30 20.66
C PHE A 299 -4.49 15.77 20.98
N HIS A 300 -3.43 16.50 21.25
CA HIS A 300 -3.53 17.95 21.30
C HIS A 300 -4.19 18.47 20.00
N PRO A 301 -5.14 19.41 20.04
CA PRO A 301 -5.90 19.85 18.86
C PRO A 301 -5.03 20.27 17.67
N LEU A 302 -3.85 20.83 17.92
CA LEU A 302 -2.87 21.20 16.87
C LEU A 302 -2.31 19.95 16.17
N VAL A 303 -1.95 18.91 16.92
CA VAL A 303 -1.45 17.65 16.35
C VAL A 303 -2.52 16.98 15.50
N GLY A 304 -3.77 16.95 15.97
CA GLY A 304 -4.90 16.44 15.21
C GLY A 304 -5.11 17.19 13.88
N LYS A 305 -5.01 18.52 13.89
CA LYS A 305 -5.09 19.35 12.67
C LYS A 305 -3.94 19.08 11.70
N VAL A 306 -2.72 18.94 12.20
CA VAL A 306 -1.55 18.59 11.38
C VAL A 306 -1.74 17.22 10.72
N ILE A 307 -2.10 16.20 11.50
CA ILE A 307 -2.35 14.85 10.97
C ILE A 307 -3.45 14.88 9.89
N ALA A 308 -4.56 15.56 10.14
CA ALA A 308 -5.65 15.67 9.17
C ALA A 308 -5.22 16.42 7.89
N SER A 309 -4.41 17.47 8.02
CA SER A 309 -3.87 18.22 6.88
C SER A 309 -2.95 17.35 6.03
N LEU A 310 -2.00 16.66 6.65
CA LEU A 310 -1.07 15.75 5.99
C LEU A 310 -1.80 14.55 5.38
N GLY A 311 -2.69 13.91 6.14
CA GLY A 311 -3.50 12.78 5.67
C GLY A 311 -4.37 13.12 4.47
N GLY A 312 -4.90 14.35 4.46
CA GLY A 312 -5.62 14.84 3.30
C GLY A 312 -4.75 15.07 2.06
N ALA A 313 -3.45 15.34 2.18
CA ALA A 313 -2.54 15.52 1.05
C ALA A 313 -2.02 14.18 0.47
N VAL A 314 -2.20 13.06 1.17
CA VAL A 314 -1.64 11.76 0.78
C VAL A 314 -2.02 11.32 -0.63
N PHE A 315 -3.27 11.58 -1.05
CA PHE A 315 -3.70 11.23 -2.42
C PHE A 315 -2.90 12.01 -3.47
N THR A 316 -2.71 13.30 -3.27
CA THR A 316 -1.88 14.13 -4.17
C THR A 316 -0.44 13.66 -4.16
N VAL A 317 0.13 13.38 -2.97
CA VAL A 317 1.49 12.84 -2.83
C VAL A 317 1.65 11.58 -3.66
N MET A 318 0.72 10.64 -3.55
CA MET A 318 0.73 9.38 -4.32
C MET A 318 0.74 9.63 -5.84
N CYS A 319 0.08 10.69 -6.28
CA CYS A 319 0.01 11.03 -7.70
C CYS A 319 1.31 11.64 -8.25
N ILE A 320 2.07 12.36 -7.43
CA ILE A 320 3.20 13.19 -7.88
C ILE A 320 4.58 12.71 -7.39
N GLU A 321 4.64 11.82 -6.39
CA GLU A 321 5.90 11.37 -5.79
C GLU A 321 6.89 10.84 -6.83
N ASN A 322 6.36 10.14 -7.83
CA ASN A 322 7.16 9.54 -8.88
C ASN A 322 7.89 10.58 -9.75
N LEU A 323 7.33 11.76 -9.93
CA LEU A 323 7.97 12.86 -10.68
C LEU A 323 9.24 13.33 -9.94
N PHE A 324 9.14 13.50 -8.61
CA PHE A 324 10.30 13.83 -7.77
C PHE A 324 11.34 12.72 -7.79
N ARG A 325 10.90 11.45 -7.66
CA ARG A 325 11.78 10.30 -7.69
C ARG A 325 12.61 10.23 -8.99
N VAL A 326 11.95 10.44 -10.13
CA VAL A 326 12.63 10.42 -11.43
C VAL A 326 13.60 11.59 -11.56
N LYS A 327 13.17 12.80 -11.17
CA LYS A 327 14.00 14.01 -11.29
C LYS A 327 15.20 14.01 -10.34
N TRP A 328 15.02 13.49 -9.13
CA TRP A 328 16.04 13.51 -8.08
C TRP A 328 16.81 12.19 -7.93
N GLY A 329 16.61 11.25 -8.85
CA GLY A 329 17.29 9.95 -8.81
C GLY A 329 18.82 10.04 -8.74
N GLY A 330 19.42 11.06 -9.37
CA GLY A 330 20.84 11.36 -9.29
C GLY A 330 21.32 11.65 -7.86
N ILE A 331 20.54 12.42 -7.08
CA ILE A 331 20.87 12.74 -5.70
C ILE A 331 21.03 11.47 -4.85
N TYR A 332 20.16 10.47 -5.07
CA TYR A 332 20.28 9.19 -4.37
C TYR A 332 21.59 8.46 -4.73
N SER A 333 21.95 8.47 -6.02
CA SER A 333 23.22 7.88 -6.48
C SER A 333 24.43 8.57 -5.88
N ASP A 334 24.37 9.88 -5.72
CA ASP A 334 25.44 10.69 -5.13
C ASP A 334 25.60 10.46 -3.61
N LEU A 335 24.49 10.14 -2.91
CA LEU A 335 24.50 9.82 -1.50
C LEU A 335 25.09 8.42 -1.18
N LEU A 336 25.01 7.47 -2.11
CA LEU A 336 25.41 6.08 -1.87
C LEU A 336 26.90 5.88 -1.53
N PRO A 337 27.87 6.60 -2.14
CA PRO A 337 29.26 6.48 -1.78
C PRO A 337 29.55 6.99 -0.36
N GLU A 338 28.81 7.98 0.11
CA GLU A 338 29.05 8.69 1.36
C GLU A 338 28.43 8.00 2.58
N ILE A 339 27.27 7.35 2.37
CA ILE A 339 26.53 6.72 3.45
C ILE A 339 25.93 5.36 3.02
N ASN A 340 25.68 4.50 4.01
CA ASN A 340 25.05 3.20 3.76
C ASN A 340 23.70 3.34 3.05
N ARG A 341 23.36 2.37 2.21
CA ARG A 341 22.15 2.35 1.38
C ARG A 341 20.85 2.56 2.16
N VAL A 342 20.73 2.01 3.38
CA VAL A 342 19.51 2.15 4.19
C VAL A 342 19.28 3.59 4.64
N PRO A 343 20.24 4.26 5.29
CA PRO A 343 20.12 5.68 5.61
C PRO A 343 19.93 6.54 4.37
N ALA A 344 20.66 6.28 3.27
CA ALA A 344 20.50 7.00 2.01
C ALA A 344 19.06 6.90 1.49
N ALA A 345 18.47 5.69 1.50
CA ALA A 345 17.09 5.47 1.08
C ALA A 345 16.09 6.19 1.98
N ILE A 346 16.32 6.20 3.29
CA ILE A 346 15.44 6.91 4.25
C ILE A 346 15.50 8.43 4.00
N ILE A 347 16.69 8.99 3.87
CA ILE A 347 16.90 10.43 3.64
C ILE A 347 16.25 10.84 2.31
N PHE A 348 16.50 10.08 1.25
CA PHE A 348 15.93 10.32 -0.06
C PHE A 348 14.39 10.23 -0.06
N THR A 349 13.85 9.20 0.61
CA THR A 349 12.40 9.03 0.79
C THR A 349 11.79 10.21 1.56
N ALA A 350 12.44 10.65 2.64
CA ALA A 350 11.97 11.78 3.43
C ALA A 350 11.99 13.09 2.62
N ALA A 351 12.99 13.30 1.78
CA ALA A 351 13.08 14.46 0.90
C ALA A 351 11.93 14.46 -0.14
N ILE A 352 11.70 13.33 -0.83
CA ILE A 352 10.59 13.19 -1.78
C ILE A 352 9.24 13.38 -1.08
N TRP A 353 9.05 12.70 0.05
CA TRP A 353 7.83 12.79 0.82
C TRP A 353 7.53 14.23 1.27
N GLY A 354 8.55 14.91 1.81
CA GLY A 354 8.43 16.30 2.24
C GLY A 354 8.08 17.25 1.09
N ALA A 355 8.79 17.15 -0.03
CA ALA A 355 8.51 17.96 -1.22
C ALA A 355 7.10 17.69 -1.79
N ALA A 356 6.74 16.42 -1.92
CA ALA A 356 5.42 16.05 -2.46
C ALA A 356 4.29 16.49 -1.52
N ILE A 357 4.47 16.45 -0.19
CA ILE A 357 3.51 16.98 0.78
C ILE A 357 3.36 18.50 0.64
N LEU A 358 4.46 19.25 0.55
CA LEU A 358 4.40 20.70 0.36
C LEU A 358 3.61 21.06 -0.88
N VAL A 359 3.90 20.42 -2.01
CA VAL A 359 3.13 20.62 -3.25
C VAL A 359 1.67 20.19 -3.07
N GLY A 360 1.41 19.07 -2.41
CA GLY A 360 0.05 18.62 -2.12
C GLY A 360 -0.75 19.61 -1.29
N LEU A 361 -0.13 20.23 -0.29
CA LEU A 361 -0.77 21.27 0.54
C LEU A 361 -1.06 22.55 -0.25
N ILE A 362 -0.20 22.91 -1.20
CA ILE A 362 -0.41 24.05 -2.12
C ILE A 362 -1.57 23.74 -3.08
N ILE A 363 -1.55 22.57 -3.72
CA ILE A 363 -2.61 22.12 -4.65
C ILE A 363 -3.98 22.16 -4.00
N LYS A 364 -4.07 21.75 -2.73
CA LYS A 364 -5.33 21.80 -1.97
C LYS A 364 -5.91 23.19 -1.78
N ARG A 365 -5.11 24.26 -1.89
CA ARG A 365 -5.58 25.64 -1.80
C ARG A 365 -6.12 26.18 -3.13
N ILE A 366 -5.90 25.47 -4.24
CA ILE A 366 -6.33 25.88 -5.56
C ILE A 366 -7.77 25.39 -5.77
N PRO A 367 -8.77 26.31 -5.91
CA PRO A 367 -10.13 25.94 -6.26
C PRO A 367 -10.14 25.14 -7.56
N PHE A 368 -11.08 24.22 -7.75
CA PHE A 368 -11.14 23.27 -8.85
C PHE A 368 -10.19 22.06 -8.71
N ILE A 369 -8.89 22.28 -8.54
CA ILE A 369 -7.91 21.17 -8.42
C ILE A 369 -8.15 20.39 -7.13
N ASN A 370 -8.46 21.07 -6.06
CA ASN A 370 -8.86 20.47 -4.78
C ASN A 370 -10.06 19.50 -4.88
N ARG A 371 -10.92 19.65 -5.90
CA ARG A 371 -12.05 18.72 -6.11
C ARG A 371 -11.62 17.42 -6.78
N ILE A 372 -10.47 17.41 -7.44
CA ILE A 372 -9.90 16.24 -8.11
C ILE A 372 -8.94 15.53 -7.16
N PHE A 373 -8.05 16.26 -6.52
CA PHE A 373 -7.01 15.81 -5.59
C PHE A 373 -7.41 16.11 -4.16
#